data_da10222fd60951c400b6293dbd7879ab
#
_entry.id   da10222fd60951c400b6293dbd7879ab
#
_cell.length_a   1.000
_cell.length_b   1.000
_cell.length_c   1.000
_cell.angle_alpha   90.00
_cell.angle_beta   90.00
_cell.angle_gamma   90.00
#
_symmetry.space_group_name_H-M   'P 1'
#
loop_
_entity.id
_entity.type
_entity.pdbx_description
1 polymer ?
#
loop_
_entity_poly.entity_id
_entity_poly.type
_entity_poly.pdbx_seq_one_letter_code
_entity_poly.pdbx_strand_id
1 'polypeptide(L)'
;MASVLVRRLAALSGTAAVGAGAYGAHGFKNKDPDDYKIVLYETANKYHFYHSLALLGAAHCGKPLLAGTILLAGMGMFCGPLYHQALTGDPSLGKVAPIGGVAMMAGWLAMIL
;
A
#
# COMPACT_ATOMS: atom_id res chain seq x y z
N MET A 1 -3.29 22.68 -7.04
CA MET A 1 -3.75 21.62 -7.95
C MET A 1 -3.16 20.27 -7.61
N ALA A 2 -1.82 20.18 -7.53
CA ALA A 2 -1.16 18.91 -7.19
C ALA A 2 -1.56 18.38 -5.83
N SER A 3 -1.66 19.24 -4.82
CA SER A 3 -2.05 18.82 -3.47
C SER A 3 -3.48 18.26 -3.42
N VAL A 4 -4.38 18.82 -4.23
CA VAL A 4 -5.76 18.33 -4.31
C VAL A 4 -5.80 16.94 -4.95
N LEU A 5 -5.03 16.73 -6.02
CA LEU A 5 -4.95 15.43 -6.68
C LEU A 5 -4.40 14.37 -5.74
N VAL A 6 -3.30 14.66 -5.06
CA VAL A 6 -2.69 13.70 -4.13
C VAL A 6 -3.63 13.39 -2.97
N ARG A 7 -4.34 14.39 -2.45
CA ARG A 7 -5.32 14.18 -1.39
C ARG A 7 -6.46 13.27 -1.85
N ARG A 8 -6.95 13.47 -3.07
CA ARG A 8 -8.02 12.63 -3.64
C ARG A 8 -7.55 11.18 -3.82
N LEU A 9 -6.31 11.02 -4.30
CA LEU A 9 -5.73 9.67 -4.43
C LEU A 9 -5.57 9.01 -3.07
N ALA A 10 -5.17 9.77 -2.04
CA ALA A 10 -5.09 9.25 -0.68
C ALA A 10 -6.45 8.78 -0.18
N ALA A 11 -7.50 9.55 -0.45
CA ALA A 11 -8.85 9.19 -0.04
C ALA A 11 -9.32 7.90 -0.70
N LEU A 12 -9.05 7.76 -2.01
CA LEU A 12 -9.40 6.54 -2.73
C LEU A 12 -8.59 5.34 -2.22
N SER A 13 -7.30 5.55 -1.99
CA SER A 13 -6.43 4.50 -1.46
C SER A 13 -6.87 4.06 -0.06
N GLY A 14 -7.21 5.01 0.79
CA GLY A 14 -7.69 4.70 2.14
C GLY A 14 -9.01 3.92 2.11
N THR A 15 -9.92 4.32 1.23
CA THR A 15 -11.18 3.60 1.03
C THR A 15 -10.92 2.16 0.61
N ALA A 16 -10.00 1.98 -0.36
CA ALA A 16 -9.62 0.64 -0.81
C ALA A 16 -8.98 -0.18 0.31
N ALA A 17 -8.16 0.46 1.15
CA ALA A 17 -7.51 -0.22 2.28
C ALA A 17 -8.55 -0.73 3.29
N VAL A 18 -9.57 0.07 3.59
CA VAL A 18 -10.65 -0.35 4.48
C VAL A 18 -11.42 -1.52 3.86
N GLY A 19 -11.75 -1.42 2.57
CA GLY A 19 -12.43 -2.50 1.86
C GLY A 19 -11.63 -3.78 1.85
N ALA A 20 -10.33 -3.69 1.60
CA ALA A 20 -9.44 -4.85 1.62
C ALA A 20 -9.34 -5.45 3.02
N GLY A 21 -9.30 -4.61 4.05
CA GLY A 21 -9.29 -5.08 5.43
C GLY A 21 -10.55 -5.85 5.79
N ALA A 22 -11.70 -5.32 5.40
CA ALA A 22 -12.98 -5.97 5.63
C ALA A 22 -13.06 -7.32 4.88
N TYR A 23 -12.63 -7.35 3.64
CA TYR A 23 -12.58 -8.58 2.86
C TYR A 23 -11.69 -9.62 3.53
N GLY A 24 -10.51 -9.20 3.99
CA GLY A 24 -9.58 -10.11 4.66
C GLY A 24 -10.15 -10.70 5.94
N ALA A 25 -10.86 -9.89 6.72
CA ALA A 25 -11.47 -10.36 7.97
C ALA A 25 -12.50 -11.46 7.70
N HIS A 26 -13.24 -11.36 6.59
CA HIS A 26 -14.25 -12.36 6.23
C HIS A 26 -13.67 -13.51 5.41
N GLY A 27 -12.76 -13.20 4.48
CA GLY A 27 -12.22 -14.19 3.55
C GLY A 27 -11.33 -15.24 4.21
N PHE A 28 -10.70 -14.89 5.33
CA PHE A 28 -9.77 -15.79 6.03
C PHE A 28 -10.29 -16.26 7.39
N LYS A 29 -11.57 -16.03 7.70
CA LYS A 29 -12.06 -16.30 9.06
C LYS A 29 -12.00 -17.78 9.47
N ASN A 30 -12.03 -18.70 8.51
CA ASN A 30 -11.96 -20.15 8.78
C ASN A 30 -10.57 -20.72 8.51
N LYS A 31 -9.56 -19.85 8.36
CA LYS A 31 -8.18 -20.27 8.11
C LYS A 31 -7.38 -20.27 9.40
N ASP A 32 -6.31 -21.06 9.41
CA ASP A 32 -5.34 -21.04 10.48
C ASP A 32 -4.71 -19.64 10.58
N PRO A 33 -4.73 -18.99 11.77
CA PRO A 33 -4.11 -17.65 11.92
C PRO A 33 -2.63 -17.63 11.56
N ASP A 34 -1.94 -18.78 11.61
CA ASP A 34 -0.53 -18.87 11.26
C ASP A 34 -0.30 -19.14 9.78
N ASP A 35 -1.38 -19.25 8.98
CA ASP A 35 -1.25 -19.43 7.54
C ASP A 35 -0.49 -18.24 6.94
N TYR A 36 0.55 -18.55 6.17
CA TYR A 36 1.39 -17.53 5.56
C TYR A 36 0.59 -16.56 4.67
N LYS A 37 -0.46 -17.05 4.02
CA LYS A 37 -1.33 -16.19 3.21
C LYS A 37 -1.98 -15.09 4.03
N ILE A 38 -2.39 -15.40 5.25
CA ILE A 38 -2.97 -14.40 6.16
C ILE A 38 -1.91 -13.37 6.53
N VAL A 39 -0.70 -13.82 6.84
CA VAL A 39 0.42 -12.92 7.16
C VAL A 39 0.69 -11.97 6.01
N LEU A 40 0.73 -12.49 4.78
CA LEU A 40 0.95 -11.67 3.58
C LEU A 40 -0.15 -10.64 3.40
N TYR A 41 -1.40 -11.06 3.55
CA TYR A 41 -2.55 -10.18 3.37
C TYR A 41 -2.55 -9.07 4.41
N GLU A 42 -2.33 -9.41 5.67
CA GLU A 42 -2.31 -8.43 6.75
C GLU A 42 -1.15 -7.45 6.59
N THR A 43 0.02 -7.94 6.15
CA THR A 43 1.17 -7.07 5.87
C THR A 43 0.84 -6.09 4.76
N ALA A 44 0.26 -6.56 3.66
CA ALA A 44 -0.13 -5.70 2.55
C ALA A 44 -1.13 -4.65 3.02
N ASN A 45 -2.14 -5.08 3.78
CA ASN A 45 -3.20 -4.18 4.26
C ASN A 45 -2.65 -3.12 5.20
N LYS A 46 -1.74 -3.51 6.09
CA LYS A 46 -1.10 -2.60 7.03
C LYS A 46 -0.31 -1.52 6.30
N TYR A 47 0.54 -1.90 5.35
CA TYR A 47 1.32 -0.94 4.58
C TYR A 47 0.42 -0.09 3.68
N HIS A 48 -0.66 -0.67 3.17
CA HIS A 48 -1.65 0.05 2.38
C HIS A 48 -2.26 1.19 3.20
N PHE A 49 -2.67 0.92 4.45
CA PHE A 49 -3.19 1.95 5.36
C PHE A 49 -2.14 2.99 5.69
N TYR A 50 -0.96 2.56 6.10
CA TYR A 50 0.11 3.48 6.52
C TYR A 50 0.44 4.46 5.39
N HIS A 51 0.52 3.96 4.16
CA HIS A 51 0.93 4.79 3.04
C HIS A 51 -0.23 5.59 2.45
N SER A 52 -1.48 5.15 2.66
CA SER A 52 -2.62 6.00 2.36
C SER A 52 -2.61 7.24 3.25
N LEU A 53 -2.28 7.06 4.54
CA LEU A 53 -2.11 8.18 5.46
C LEU A 53 -0.91 9.04 5.08
N ALA A 54 0.19 8.40 4.66
CA ALA A 54 1.37 9.13 4.19
C ALA A 54 1.07 9.98 2.97
N LEU A 55 0.18 9.52 2.08
CA LEU A 55 -0.25 10.30 0.93
C LEU A 55 -0.94 11.60 1.34
N LEU A 56 -1.71 11.58 2.43
CA LEU A 56 -2.29 12.82 2.96
C LEU A 56 -1.19 13.79 3.37
N GLY A 57 -0.12 13.28 4.00
CA GLY A 57 1.04 14.11 4.32
C GLY A 57 1.75 14.62 3.07
N ALA A 58 1.90 13.76 2.08
CA ALA A 58 2.53 14.14 0.81
C ALA A 58 1.78 15.26 0.11
N ALA A 59 0.45 15.32 0.27
CA ALA A 59 -0.36 16.40 -0.31
C ALA A 59 0.03 17.76 0.22
N HIS A 60 0.64 17.82 1.40
CA HIS A 60 1.00 19.07 2.07
C HIS A 60 2.51 19.35 2.08
N CYS A 61 3.33 18.50 1.46
CA CYS A 61 4.77 18.75 1.37
C CYS A 61 5.09 19.71 0.21
N GLY A 62 6.37 20.10 0.09
CA GLY A 62 6.78 21.05 -0.91
C GLY A 62 6.66 20.56 -2.35
N LYS A 63 6.75 19.25 -2.56
CA LYS A 63 6.62 18.63 -3.89
C LYS A 63 5.62 17.48 -3.86
N PRO A 64 4.31 17.79 -3.76
CA PRO A 64 3.29 16.74 -3.57
C PRO A 64 3.24 15.71 -4.69
N LEU A 65 3.38 16.15 -5.95
CA LEU A 65 3.34 15.19 -7.07
C LEU A 65 4.51 14.24 -7.04
N LEU A 66 5.71 14.75 -6.73
CA LEU A 66 6.89 13.89 -6.66
C LEU A 66 6.74 12.83 -5.55
N ALA A 67 6.49 13.29 -4.33
CA ALA A 67 6.35 12.38 -3.19
C ALA A 67 5.15 11.45 -3.35
N GLY A 68 4.02 11.98 -3.80
CA GLY A 68 2.81 11.19 -3.98
C GLY A 68 2.95 10.12 -5.04
N THR A 69 3.57 10.45 -6.16
CA THR A 69 3.78 9.48 -7.25
C THR A 69 4.70 8.35 -6.81
N ILE A 70 5.80 8.69 -6.13
CA ILE A 70 6.74 7.68 -5.65
C ILE A 70 6.08 6.78 -4.62
N LEU A 71 5.31 7.35 -3.68
CA LEU A 71 4.59 6.56 -2.69
C LEU A 71 3.59 5.63 -3.33
N LEU A 72 2.79 6.12 -4.28
CA LEU A 72 1.78 5.29 -4.96
C LEU A 72 2.42 4.17 -5.74
N ALA A 73 3.48 4.46 -6.49
CA ALA A 73 4.20 3.43 -7.23
C ALA A 73 4.75 2.36 -6.29
N GLY A 74 5.37 2.79 -5.19
CA GLY A 74 5.91 1.87 -4.20
C GLY A 74 4.83 1.03 -3.53
N MET A 75 3.71 1.64 -3.19
CA MET A 75 2.56 0.91 -2.61
C MET A 75 2.06 -0.17 -3.56
N GLY A 76 1.88 0.17 -4.83
CA GLY A 76 1.44 -0.80 -5.82
C GLY A 76 2.41 -1.95 -5.97
N MET A 77 3.70 -1.64 -6.02
CA MET A 77 4.75 -2.65 -6.21
C MET A 77 5.02 -3.48 -4.96
N PHE A 78 4.63 -3.01 -3.78
CA PHE A 78 4.78 -3.77 -2.54
C PHE A 78 3.49 -4.50 -2.18
N CYS A 79 2.39 -3.76 -2.04
CA CYS A 79 1.12 -4.32 -1.60
C CYS A 79 0.49 -5.23 -2.66
N GLY A 80 0.60 -4.86 -3.95
CA GLY A 80 0.03 -5.64 -5.04
C GLY A 80 0.50 -7.09 -5.05
N PRO A 81 1.82 -7.34 -5.09
CA PRO A 81 2.33 -8.71 -5.06
C PRO A 81 1.94 -9.48 -3.80
N LEU A 82 1.90 -8.81 -2.64
CA LEU A 82 1.53 -9.48 -1.39
C LEU A 82 0.06 -9.85 -1.38
N TYR A 83 -0.84 -8.95 -1.81
CA TYR A 83 -2.25 -9.26 -1.95
C TYR A 83 -2.47 -10.39 -2.97
N HIS A 84 -1.76 -10.30 -4.09
CA HIS A 84 -1.87 -11.31 -5.15
C HIS A 84 -1.50 -12.70 -4.63
N GLN A 85 -0.35 -12.81 -3.97
CA GLN A 85 0.09 -14.09 -3.42
C GLN A 85 -0.85 -14.59 -2.33
N ALA A 86 -1.35 -13.68 -1.49
CA ALA A 86 -2.28 -14.05 -0.42
C ALA A 86 -3.58 -14.61 -0.97
N LEU A 87 -4.08 -14.07 -2.08
CA LEU A 87 -5.37 -14.47 -2.64
C LEU A 87 -5.26 -15.65 -3.60
N THR A 88 -4.14 -15.80 -4.30
CA THR A 88 -3.97 -16.83 -5.34
C THR A 88 -2.98 -17.92 -4.97
N GLY A 89 -2.09 -17.64 -4.02
CA GLY A 89 -0.99 -18.54 -3.68
C GLY A 89 0.19 -18.46 -4.65
N ASP A 90 0.12 -17.60 -5.66
CA ASP A 90 1.16 -17.47 -6.68
C ASP A 90 2.24 -16.50 -6.25
N PRO A 91 3.50 -16.95 -6.02
CA PRO A 91 4.58 -16.07 -5.57
C PRO A 91 5.32 -15.38 -6.72
N SER A 92 4.83 -15.46 -7.95
CA SER A 92 5.57 -15.00 -9.14
C SER A 92 5.91 -13.52 -9.09
N LEU A 93 5.09 -12.70 -8.43
CA LEU A 93 5.32 -11.25 -8.31
C LEU A 93 6.14 -10.86 -7.09
N GLY A 94 6.55 -11.83 -6.28
CA GLY A 94 7.27 -11.57 -5.03
C GLY A 94 8.57 -10.80 -5.21
N LYS A 95 9.20 -10.90 -6.38
CA LYS A 95 10.45 -10.18 -6.67
C LYS A 95 10.24 -8.67 -6.78
N VAL A 96 9.02 -8.23 -7.04
CA VAL A 96 8.68 -6.81 -7.18
C VAL A 96 8.51 -6.15 -5.81
N ALA A 97 8.07 -6.90 -4.81
CA ALA A 97 7.77 -6.33 -3.49
C ALA A 97 8.96 -5.61 -2.85
N PRO A 98 10.19 -6.14 -2.83
CA PRO A 98 11.33 -5.39 -2.27
C PRO A 98 11.59 -4.08 -3.00
N ILE A 99 11.40 -4.06 -4.30
CA ILE A 99 11.56 -2.85 -5.10
C ILE A 99 10.51 -1.82 -4.68
N GLY A 100 9.27 -2.27 -4.47
CA GLY A 100 8.20 -1.43 -3.97
C GLY A 100 8.51 -0.85 -2.58
N GLY A 101 9.07 -1.68 -1.70
CA GLY A 101 9.48 -1.23 -0.37
C GLY A 101 10.52 -0.12 -0.43
N VAL A 102 11.53 -0.27 -1.28
CA VAL A 102 12.55 0.77 -1.47
C VAL A 102 11.93 2.04 -2.05
N ALA A 103 11.00 1.89 -3.00
CA ALA A 103 10.31 3.05 -3.58
C ALA A 103 9.47 3.78 -2.52
N MET A 104 8.81 3.04 -1.62
CA MET A 104 8.07 3.67 -0.53
C MET A 104 9.00 4.47 0.38
N MET A 105 10.18 3.93 0.70
CA MET A 105 11.17 4.66 1.49
C MET A 105 11.60 5.94 0.77
N ALA A 106 11.82 5.87 -0.53
CA ALA A 106 12.16 7.05 -1.32
C ALA A 106 11.03 8.08 -1.30
N GLY A 107 9.79 7.64 -1.32
CA GLY A 107 8.63 8.53 -1.21
C GLY A 107 8.57 9.25 0.12
N TRP A 108 8.84 8.54 1.21
CA TRP A 108 8.93 9.15 2.53
C TRP A 108 10.02 10.22 2.58
N LEU A 109 11.20 9.89 2.05
CA LEU A 109 12.32 10.84 2.01
C LEU A 109 11.99 12.06 1.15
N ALA A 110 11.26 11.87 0.05
CA ALA A 110 10.85 12.96 -0.81
C ALA A 110 9.96 13.98 -0.10
N MET A 111 9.27 13.57 0.98
CA MET A 111 8.43 14.48 1.76
C MET A 111 9.24 15.52 2.56
N ILE A 112 10.54 15.34 2.68
CA ILE A 112 11.42 16.36 3.27
C ILE A 112 11.40 17.64 2.43
N LEU A 113 11.22 17.50 1.14
CA LEU A 113 11.16 18.65 0.23
C LEU A 113 9.86 19.41 0.38
#